data_38b4e624f4efc3d8251699c94a258f2d
#
_entry.id   38b4e624f4efc3d8251699c94a258f2d
#
_cell.length_a   1.000
_cell.length_b   1.000
_cell.length_c   1.000
_cell.angle_alpha   90.00
_cell.angle_beta   90.00
_cell.angle_gamma   90.00
#
_symmetry.space_group_name_H-M   'P 1'
#
loop_
_entity.id
_entity.type
_entity.pdbx_description
1 polymer ?
#
loop_
_entity_poly.entity_id
_entity_poly.type
_entity_poly.pdbx_seq_one_letter_code
_entity_poly.pdbx_strand_id
1 'polypeptide(L)'
;MTTDIIVVGAHARTADTVLSTAARIAARLSAQLVVVWVDDSRVPADPVDGSGRGATVPLDPDEYDDVAVDTSAVETAAARLRTEVQITVDVRVLAGDPGKALARVAADTHAVMIVVGSSNGPAAGLKAALHGSTASFLMHHQLVPVLVVPVSKARP
;
A
#
# COMPACT_ATOMS: atom_id res chain seq x y z
N MET A 1 -22.79 9.62 -9.51
CA MET A 1 -22.46 8.98 -8.21
C MET A 1 -20.96 8.78 -8.16
N THR A 2 -20.32 9.31 -7.16
CA THR A 2 -18.90 9.12 -6.97
C THR A 2 -18.69 7.74 -6.34
N THR A 3 -17.87 6.90 -6.94
CA THR A 3 -17.55 5.59 -6.39
C THR A 3 -16.54 5.77 -5.27
N ASP A 4 -16.79 5.17 -4.11
CA ASP A 4 -15.87 5.20 -2.98
C ASP A 4 -14.52 4.56 -3.35
N ILE A 5 -13.45 5.11 -2.82
CA ILE A 5 -12.08 4.61 -3.05
C ILE A 5 -11.48 4.14 -1.74
N ILE A 6 -10.91 2.93 -1.76
CA ILE A 6 -10.12 2.38 -0.67
C ILE A 6 -8.67 2.31 -1.15
N VAL A 7 -7.78 2.96 -0.41
CA VAL A 7 -6.33 2.89 -0.66
C VAL A 7 -5.74 1.73 0.12
N VAL A 8 -4.91 0.93 -0.51
CA VAL A 8 -4.29 -0.26 0.11
C VAL A 8 -2.78 -0.17 -0.02
N GLY A 9 -2.08 -0.19 1.10
CA GLY A 9 -0.63 -0.35 1.10
C GLY A 9 -0.25 -1.82 0.95
N ALA A 10 0.40 -2.17 -0.14
CA ALA A 10 0.86 -3.53 -0.41
C ALA A 10 2.37 -3.65 -0.27
N HIS A 11 2.82 -4.78 0.25
CA HIS A 11 4.21 -5.18 0.35
C HIS A 11 4.35 -6.66 -0.04
N ALA A 12 5.45 -7.05 -0.67
CA ALA A 12 5.64 -8.40 -1.24
C ALA A 12 5.23 -9.55 -0.31
N ARG A 13 5.58 -9.45 0.97
CA ARG A 13 5.32 -10.50 1.96
C ARG A 13 3.90 -10.55 2.49
N THR A 14 3.11 -9.49 2.29
CA THR A 14 1.80 -9.33 2.92
C THR A 14 0.69 -9.08 1.92
N ALA A 15 1.05 -8.93 0.64
CA ALA A 15 0.13 -8.53 -0.42
C ALA A 15 -1.13 -9.39 -0.47
N ASP A 16 -1.01 -10.71 -0.50
CA ASP A 16 -2.16 -11.60 -0.65
C ASP A 16 -3.20 -11.44 0.46
N THR A 17 -2.77 -11.42 1.73
CA THR A 17 -3.69 -11.31 2.86
C THR A 17 -4.34 -9.93 2.94
N VAL A 18 -3.54 -8.88 2.75
CA VAL A 18 -4.01 -7.50 2.84
C VAL A 18 -4.95 -7.18 1.68
N LEU A 19 -4.55 -7.53 0.45
CA LEU A 19 -5.35 -7.29 -0.74
C LEU A 19 -6.65 -8.08 -0.74
N SER A 20 -6.64 -9.35 -0.35
CA SER A 20 -7.86 -10.16 -0.25
C SER A 20 -8.84 -9.59 0.77
N THR A 21 -8.33 -9.08 1.90
CA THR A 21 -9.18 -8.46 2.93
C THR A 21 -9.78 -7.15 2.41
N ALA A 22 -8.95 -6.29 1.82
CA ALA A 22 -9.40 -5.03 1.24
C ALA A 22 -10.43 -5.25 0.11
N ALA A 23 -10.20 -6.25 -0.75
CA ALA A 23 -11.11 -6.57 -1.85
C ALA A 23 -12.50 -7.01 -1.36
N ARG A 24 -12.57 -7.81 -0.31
CA ARG A 24 -13.86 -8.20 0.30
C ARG A 24 -14.63 -7.01 0.86
N ILE A 25 -13.92 -6.05 1.43
CA ILE A 25 -14.52 -4.81 1.95
C ILE A 25 -14.98 -3.95 0.77
N ALA A 26 -14.12 -3.75 -0.23
CA ALA A 26 -14.43 -2.97 -1.42
C ALA A 26 -15.69 -3.53 -2.15
N ALA A 27 -15.78 -4.84 -2.30
CA ALA A 27 -16.94 -5.47 -2.92
C ALA A 27 -18.24 -5.18 -2.16
N ARG A 28 -18.21 -5.21 -0.83
CA ARG A 28 -19.39 -4.91 0.01
C ARG A 28 -19.80 -3.45 -0.02
N LEU A 29 -18.85 -2.55 -0.20
CA LEU A 29 -19.08 -1.11 -0.27
C LEU A 29 -19.28 -0.62 -1.70
N SER A 30 -19.19 -1.49 -2.71
CA SER A 30 -19.15 -1.12 -4.13
C SER A 30 -18.04 -0.09 -4.41
N ALA A 31 -16.92 -0.20 -3.70
CA ALA A 31 -15.78 0.68 -3.79
C ALA A 31 -14.72 0.17 -4.80
N GLN A 32 -13.87 1.07 -5.25
CA GLN A 32 -12.68 0.76 -6.04
C GLN A 32 -11.46 0.61 -5.10
N LEU A 33 -10.49 -0.19 -5.51
CA LEU A 33 -9.19 -0.29 -4.85
C LEU A 33 -8.13 0.50 -5.60
N VAL A 34 -7.38 1.31 -4.86
CA VAL A 34 -6.10 1.86 -5.30
C VAL A 34 -5.00 1.18 -4.49
N VAL A 35 -4.30 0.26 -5.12
CA VAL A 35 -3.20 -0.48 -4.51
C VAL A 35 -1.92 0.31 -4.69
N VAL A 36 -1.27 0.66 -3.58
CA VAL A 36 -0.04 1.43 -3.55
C VAL A 36 1.11 0.52 -3.12
N TRP A 37 2.05 0.34 -4.01
CA TRP A 37 3.33 -0.30 -3.75
C TRP A 37 4.38 0.78 -3.55
N VAL A 38 5.06 0.77 -2.43
CA VAL A 38 6.10 1.76 -2.14
C VAL A 38 7.46 1.09 -2.06
N ASP A 39 8.37 1.58 -2.86
CA ASP A 39 9.79 1.22 -2.78
C ASP A 39 10.48 2.20 -1.83
N ASP A 40 10.79 1.72 -0.63
CA ASP A 40 11.44 2.49 0.43
C ASP A 40 12.97 2.57 0.27
N SER A 41 13.53 1.85 -0.70
CA SER A 41 14.96 1.95 -1.08
C SER A 41 15.25 3.12 -2.03
N ARG A 42 14.23 3.79 -2.55
CA ARG A 42 14.34 4.89 -3.51
C ARG A 42 13.61 6.13 -2.99
N VAL A 43 14.08 7.29 -3.43
CA VAL A 43 13.42 8.57 -3.17
C VAL A 43 12.95 9.21 -4.47
N PRO A 44 11.84 9.95 -4.47
CA PRO A 44 11.42 10.74 -5.63
C PRO A 44 12.48 11.80 -5.95
N ALA A 45 12.91 11.87 -7.21
CA ALA A 45 13.84 12.91 -7.66
C ALA A 45 13.15 14.28 -7.79
N ASP A 46 11.84 14.27 -8.06
CA ASP A 46 10.97 15.45 -8.19
C ASP A 46 9.71 15.30 -7.33
N PRO A 47 9.00 16.41 -7.03
CA PRO A 47 7.69 16.33 -6.40
C PRO A 47 6.74 15.48 -7.23
N VAL A 48 6.44 14.30 -6.75
CA VAL A 48 5.57 13.35 -7.47
C VAL A 48 4.12 13.75 -7.20
N ASP A 49 3.36 13.98 -8.25
CA ASP A 49 1.91 13.93 -8.16
C ASP A 49 1.51 12.48 -7.76
N GLY A 50 0.40 12.25 -7.14
CA GLY A 50 -0.03 10.93 -6.68
C GLY A 50 -0.23 9.89 -7.80
N SER A 51 0.21 10.16 -9.05
CA SER A 51 0.04 9.31 -10.23
C SER A 51 1.08 8.17 -10.32
N GLY A 52 2.15 8.20 -9.51
CA GLY A 52 3.23 7.21 -9.56
C GLY A 52 4.17 7.35 -10.75
N ARG A 53 4.10 8.47 -11.47
CA ARG A 53 4.92 8.76 -12.65
C ARG A 53 5.95 9.84 -12.30
N GLY A 54 7.05 9.46 -11.71
CA GLY A 54 8.15 10.38 -11.44
C GLY A 54 9.49 9.68 -11.55
N ALA A 55 10.54 10.42 -11.88
CA ALA A 55 11.90 9.92 -11.76
C ALA A 55 12.20 9.61 -10.30
N THR A 56 12.88 8.52 -10.04
CA THR A 56 13.33 8.12 -8.70
C THR A 56 14.82 7.91 -8.69
N VAL A 57 15.47 8.19 -7.58
CA VAL A 57 16.89 7.93 -7.37
C VAL A 57 17.07 6.96 -6.21
N PRO A 58 18.04 6.03 -6.27
CA PRO A 58 18.39 5.16 -5.16
C PRO A 58 18.84 5.98 -3.95
N LEU A 59 18.54 5.49 -2.74
CA LEU A 59 19.07 6.05 -1.51
C LEU A 59 20.56 5.77 -1.34
N ASP A 60 21.03 4.65 -1.88
CA ASP A 60 22.46 4.29 -1.89
C ASP A 60 23.09 4.72 -3.21
N PRO A 61 24.11 5.62 -3.21
CA PRO A 61 24.78 6.06 -4.41
C PRO A 61 25.54 4.97 -5.17
N ASP A 62 25.85 3.84 -4.54
CA ASP A 62 26.54 2.72 -5.15
C ASP A 62 25.59 1.74 -5.87
N GLU A 63 24.27 1.87 -5.69
CA GLU A 63 23.24 1.10 -6.40
C GLU A 63 22.72 1.84 -7.64
N TYR A 64 23.60 2.19 -8.56
CA TYR A 64 23.23 2.80 -9.85
C TYR A 64 22.72 1.80 -10.90
N ASP A 65 22.50 0.56 -10.54
CA ASP A 65 21.83 -0.36 -11.44
C ASP A 65 20.34 -0.04 -11.53
N ASP A 66 19.83 0.15 -12.75
CA ASP A 66 18.42 0.27 -13.11
C ASP A 66 17.65 -1.04 -12.78
N VAL A 67 17.69 -1.46 -11.53
CA VAL A 67 16.86 -2.58 -11.07
C VAL A 67 15.43 -2.07 -11.02
N ALA A 68 14.68 -2.40 -12.05
CA ALA A 68 13.24 -2.17 -12.05
C ALA A 68 12.63 -2.80 -10.79
N VAL A 69 11.83 -2.03 -10.06
CA VAL A 69 11.11 -2.54 -8.90
C VAL A 69 10.30 -3.76 -9.32
N ASP A 70 10.51 -4.89 -8.68
CA ASP A 70 9.73 -6.10 -8.96
C ASP A 70 8.30 -5.94 -8.41
N THR A 71 7.42 -5.54 -9.28
CA THR A 71 5.98 -5.38 -8.99
C THR A 71 5.16 -6.60 -9.39
N SER A 72 5.79 -7.67 -9.85
CA SER A 72 5.11 -8.85 -10.41
C SER A 72 4.11 -9.47 -9.45
N ALA A 73 4.45 -9.53 -8.16
CA ALA A 73 3.57 -10.10 -7.13
C ALA A 73 2.30 -9.26 -6.93
N VAL A 74 2.44 -7.93 -6.87
CA VAL A 74 1.29 -7.05 -6.69
C VAL A 74 0.42 -6.97 -7.95
N GLU A 75 1.03 -6.98 -9.13
CA GLU A 75 0.30 -7.00 -10.40
C GLU A 75 -0.48 -8.31 -10.58
N THR A 76 0.14 -9.44 -10.25
CA THR A 76 -0.53 -10.75 -10.29
C THR A 76 -1.70 -10.81 -9.32
N ALA A 77 -1.52 -10.34 -8.09
CA ALA A 77 -2.59 -10.29 -7.10
C ALA A 77 -3.72 -9.35 -7.55
N ALA A 78 -3.40 -8.19 -8.10
CA ALA A 78 -4.40 -7.25 -8.61
C ALA A 78 -5.19 -7.83 -9.79
N ALA A 79 -4.52 -8.51 -10.73
CA ALA A 79 -5.17 -9.17 -11.86
C ALA A 79 -6.16 -10.25 -11.40
N ARG A 80 -5.76 -11.05 -10.40
CA ARG A 80 -6.63 -12.05 -9.78
C ARG A 80 -7.88 -11.40 -9.16
N LEU A 81 -7.71 -10.33 -8.40
CA LEU A 81 -8.83 -9.63 -7.77
C LEU A 81 -9.81 -9.01 -8.77
N ARG A 82 -9.32 -8.45 -9.88
CA ARG A 82 -10.19 -7.94 -10.96
C ARG A 82 -11.10 -9.04 -11.52
N THR A 83 -10.57 -10.26 -11.63
CA THR A 83 -11.30 -11.41 -12.20
C THR A 83 -12.21 -12.08 -11.17
N GLU A 84 -11.70 -12.38 -9.98
CA GLU A 84 -12.40 -13.18 -8.98
C GLU A 84 -13.46 -12.39 -8.21
N VAL A 85 -13.18 -11.11 -7.92
CA VAL A 85 -14.04 -10.27 -7.09
C VAL A 85 -14.83 -9.25 -7.92
N GLN A 86 -14.47 -9.07 -9.19
CA GLN A 86 -15.11 -8.13 -10.13
C GLN A 86 -15.12 -6.69 -9.62
N ILE A 87 -14.05 -6.24 -9.00
CA ILE A 87 -13.84 -4.87 -8.55
C ILE A 87 -12.83 -4.15 -9.43
N THR A 88 -12.94 -2.84 -9.51
CA THR A 88 -11.92 -2.01 -10.17
C THR A 88 -10.69 -1.91 -9.26
N VAL A 89 -9.53 -2.25 -9.81
CA VAL A 89 -8.24 -2.18 -9.11
C VAL A 89 -7.26 -1.35 -9.94
N ASP A 90 -6.78 -0.25 -9.39
CA ASP A 90 -5.68 0.56 -9.90
C ASP A 90 -4.41 0.27 -9.10
N VAL A 91 -3.28 0.09 -9.76
CA VAL A 91 -1.99 -0.18 -9.09
C VAL A 91 -1.06 0.99 -9.32
N ARG A 92 -0.51 1.54 -8.24
CA ARG A 92 0.45 2.64 -8.25
C ARG A 92 1.74 2.23 -7.58
N VAL A 93 2.84 2.48 -8.27
CA VAL A 93 4.19 2.23 -7.75
C VAL A 93 4.80 3.57 -7.39
N LEU A 94 5.14 3.76 -6.13
CA LEU A 94 5.70 5.00 -5.60
C LEU A 94 7.04 4.71 -4.92
N ALA A 95 7.83 5.73 -4.70
CA ALA A 95 9.09 5.65 -3.97
C ALA A 95 9.03 6.51 -2.69
N GLY A 96 9.85 6.17 -1.72
CA GLY A 96 10.04 6.93 -0.49
C GLY A 96 9.33 6.35 0.73
N ASP A 97 8.89 7.21 1.63
CA ASP A 97 8.23 6.80 2.87
C ASP A 97 6.82 6.28 2.63
N PRO A 98 6.52 5.02 2.98
CA PRO A 98 5.22 4.42 2.73
C PRO A 98 4.05 5.15 3.40
N GLY A 99 4.23 5.64 4.62
CA GLY A 99 3.18 6.36 5.34
C GLY A 99 2.79 7.66 4.64
N LYS A 100 3.80 8.43 4.21
CA LYS A 100 3.59 9.68 3.48
C LYS A 100 2.97 9.45 2.10
N ALA A 101 3.44 8.42 1.40
CA ALA A 101 2.91 8.06 0.07
C ALA A 101 1.43 7.67 0.16
N LEU A 102 1.07 6.80 1.10
CA LEU A 102 -0.32 6.39 1.31
C LEU A 102 -1.23 7.54 1.72
N ALA A 103 -0.78 8.40 2.64
CA ALA A 103 -1.54 9.58 3.07
C ALA A 103 -1.80 10.53 1.90
N ARG A 104 -0.80 10.76 1.05
CA ARG A 104 -0.94 11.59 -0.16
C ARG A 104 -1.94 10.99 -1.13
N VAL A 105 -1.79 9.71 -1.49
CA VAL A 105 -2.72 9.04 -2.41
C VAL A 105 -4.15 9.07 -1.86
N ALA A 106 -4.32 8.84 -0.56
CA ALA A 106 -5.65 8.90 0.06
C ALA A 106 -6.28 10.30 -0.03
N ALA A 107 -5.49 11.35 0.16
CA ALA A 107 -5.95 12.73 0.00
C ALA A 107 -6.31 13.05 -1.45
N ASP A 108 -5.42 12.72 -2.40
CA ASP A 108 -5.60 13.01 -3.83
C ASP A 108 -6.80 12.26 -4.43
N THR A 109 -7.09 11.07 -3.93
CA THR A 109 -8.22 10.26 -4.40
C THR A 109 -9.50 10.43 -3.60
N HIS A 110 -9.47 11.24 -2.53
CA HIS A 110 -10.59 11.37 -1.59
C HIS A 110 -11.03 10.00 -1.04
N ALA A 111 -10.06 9.17 -0.68
CA ALA A 111 -10.32 7.83 -0.21
C ALA A 111 -11.16 7.82 1.08
N VAL A 112 -12.04 6.85 1.19
CA VAL A 112 -12.88 6.67 2.40
C VAL A 112 -12.19 5.83 3.47
N MET A 113 -11.12 5.12 3.12
CA MET A 113 -10.36 4.24 4.02
C MET A 113 -8.98 3.95 3.47
N ILE A 114 -8.03 3.75 4.38
CA ILE A 114 -6.71 3.18 4.06
C ILE A 114 -6.59 1.81 4.73
N VAL A 115 -6.12 0.81 3.99
CA VAL A 115 -5.88 -0.55 4.48
C VAL A 115 -4.39 -0.85 4.42
N VAL A 116 -3.82 -1.30 5.51
CA VAL A 116 -2.40 -1.69 5.61
C VAL A 116 -2.25 -3.01 6.37
N GLY A 117 -1.17 -3.72 6.11
CA GLY A 117 -0.81 -4.89 6.90
C GLY A 117 -0.07 -4.50 8.19
N SER A 118 -0.14 -5.36 9.20
CA SER A 118 0.75 -5.25 10.35
C SER A 118 2.18 -5.62 9.93
N SER A 119 3.14 -4.74 10.21
CA SER A 119 4.54 -4.93 9.78
C SER A 119 5.32 -5.96 10.59
N ASN A 120 4.79 -6.41 11.73
CA ASN A 120 5.48 -7.30 12.64
C ASN A 120 4.72 -8.61 12.84
N GLY A 121 5.46 -9.73 12.77
CA GLY A 121 4.93 -11.04 13.14
C GLY A 121 4.52 -11.11 14.62
N PRO A 122 3.87 -12.20 15.05
CA PRO A 122 3.25 -12.35 16.38
C PRO A 122 4.22 -12.25 17.58
N ALA A 123 5.53 -12.22 17.34
CA ALA A 123 6.55 -12.09 18.39
C ALA A 123 6.85 -10.63 18.81
N ALA A 124 6.47 -9.66 18.02
CA ALA A 124 6.59 -8.25 18.41
C ALA A 124 5.23 -7.83 18.97
N GLY A 125 5.13 -7.61 20.25
CA GLY A 125 3.88 -7.21 20.89
C GLY A 125 3.25 -5.99 20.21
N LEU A 126 1.94 -5.81 20.35
CA LEU A 126 1.15 -4.78 19.69
C LEU A 126 1.78 -3.37 19.76
N LYS A 127 2.50 -3.06 20.84
CA LYS A 127 3.24 -1.79 20.99
C LYS A 127 4.38 -1.63 19.99
N ALA A 128 5.15 -2.68 19.71
CA ALA A 128 6.24 -2.62 18.73
C ALA A 128 5.72 -2.59 17.29
N ALA A 129 4.56 -3.19 17.03
CA ALA A 129 3.90 -3.13 15.73
C ALA A 129 3.39 -1.72 15.37
N LEU A 130 3.08 -0.91 16.35
CA LEU A 130 2.53 0.43 16.16
C LEU A 130 3.58 1.55 16.21
N HIS A 131 4.70 1.35 16.89
CA HIS A 131 5.77 2.35 16.98
C HIS A 131 6.72 2.28 15.76
N GLY A 132 6.76 3.35 14.97
CA GLY A 132 7.60 3.46 13.77
C GLY A 132 7.09 2.72 12.53
N SER A 133 5.86 2.21 12.55
CA SER A 133 5.22 1.56 11.41
C SER A 133 4.43 2.54 10.53
N THR A 134 4.20 2.17 9.29
CA THR A 134 3.30 2.88 8.38
C THR A 134 1.93 3.15 9.00
N ALA A 135 1.36 2.16 9.71
CA ALA A 135 0.08 2.29 10.39
C ALA A 135 0.12 3.37 11.48
N SER A 136 1.20 3.41 12.28
CA SER A 136 1.37 4.45 13.32
C SER A 136 1.45 5.84 12.73
N PHE A 137 2.23 6.02 11.66
CA PHE A 137 2.30 7.29 10.96
C PHE A 137 0.92 7.74 10.48
N LEU A 138 0.19 6.86 9.81
CA LEU A 138 -1.13 7.17 9.25
C LEU A 138 -2.15 7.55 10.33
N MET A 139 -2.17 6.86 11.47
CA MET A 139 -3.09 7.18 12.57
C MET A 139 -2.90 8.59 13.14
N HIS A 140 -1.69 9.14 13.06
CA HIS A 140 -1.37 10.46 13.62
C HIS A 140 -1.38 11.60 12.60
N HIS A 141 -1.26 11.31 11.32
CA HIS A 141 -1.00 12.32 10.29
C HIS A 141 -2.08 12.45 9.23
N GLN A 142 -3.21 11.79 9.39
CA GLN A 142 -4.31 11.91 8.43
C GLN A 142 -5.68 11.62 9.06
N LEU A 143 -6.74 12.04 8.38
CA LEU A 143 -8.11 12.00 8.91
C LEU A 143 -8.93 10.80 8.41
N VAL A 144 -8.44 10.08 7.42
CA VAL A 144 -9.13 8.93 6.83
C VAL A 144 -8.99 7.72 7.75
N PRO A 145 -10.04 6.93 8.00
CA PRO A 145 -9.94 5.70 8.78
C PRO A 145 -8.86 4.75 8.28
N VAL A 146 -8.10 4.16 9.20
CA VAL A 146 -7.03 3.20 8.89
C VAL A 146 -7.40 1.82 9.42
N LEU A 147 -7.51 0.86 8.52
CA LEU A 147 -7.69 -0.54 8.85
C LEU A 147 -6.35 -1.27 8.83
N VAL A 148 -5.96 -1.83 9.95
CA VAL A 148 -4.74 -2.65 10.06
C VAL A 148 -5.12 -4.13 9.99
N VAL A 149 -4.64 -4.81 8.96
CA VAL A 149 -4.86 -6.25 8.77
C VAL A 149 -3.73 -7.03 9.45
N PRO A 150 -4.04 -7.88 10.42
CA PRO A 150 -3.02 -8.75 11.02
C PRO A 150 -2.46 -9.70 9.96
N VAL A 151 -1.15 -9.69 9.80
CA VAL A 151 -0.44 -10.62 8.91
C VAL A 151 0.37 -11.56 9.77
N SER A 152 -0.10 -12.80 9.92
CA SER A 152 0.69 -13.85 10.58
C SER A 152 1.73 -14.38 9.59
N LYS A 153 2.98 -14.56 10.06
CA LYS A 153 3.90 -15.43 9.33
C LYS A 153 3.23 -16.80 9.20
N ALA A 154 3.08 -17.29 7.98
CA ALA A 154 2.73 -18.69 7.78
C ALA A 154 3.68 -19.53 8.64
N ARG A 155 3.14 -20.30 9.57
CA ARG A 155 3.91 -21.32 10.27
C ARG A 155 4.37 -22.32 9.21
N PRO A 156 5.67 -22.68 9.22
CA PRO A 156 6.13 -23.76 8.35
C PRO A 156 5.42 -25.07 8.70
#